data_b4ed274b8a75e6f237701c4d1b987a34
#
_entry.id   b4ed274b8a75e6f237701c4d1b987a34
#
_cell.length_a   1.000
_cell.length_b   1.000
_cell.length_c   1.000
_cell.angle_alpha   90.00
_cell.angle_beta   90.00
_cell.angle_gamma   90.00
#
_symmetry.space_group_name_H-M   'P 1'
#
loop_
_entity.id
_entity.type
_entity.pdbx_description
1 polymer ?
#
loop_
_entity_poly.entity_id
_entity_poly.type
_entity_poly.pdbx_seq_one_letter_code
_entity_poly.pdbx_strand_id
1 'polypeptide(L)'
;MLLGGLERYFQNVDGVTDTTVGYAQSKVESPSYEQVCAGVTDAAETVKVVFDPAQVTLRTLTLLFLEVIDPFSVDRQGEDSGRQYRTGMFFTDATQQSVYIAALEQLVDRQPARPAVLVEPLRNFYPAEAHHQDYLIANPGGFCHIPLAAIANVKRRQKYVEKIWDLTLEQFAVTQCAATERPFVNAYDEEFEPGIYVDVVSGEPLFSSRDKFDSGCGWPAFSKPIADELLTEHADHRIPGRDRIEVRTADTQIHLGHVFDDGPANRGGLRYCMNSAALRFVPRSRMEAEGYGDWLPAVDGE
;
A
#
# COMPACT_ATOMS: atom_id res chain seq x y z
N MET A 1 -6.45 -18.13 14.11
CA MET A 1 -7.71 -18.13 13.33
C MET A 1 -7.63 -17.03 12.29
N LEU A 2 -7.63 -17.38 11.03
CA LEU A 2 -7.47 -16.47 9.88
C LEU A 2 -8.62 -15.47 9.79
N LEU A 3 -9.84 -15.90 10.06
CA LEU A 3 -11.09 -15.17 9.87
C LEU A 3 -11.16 -13.84 10.63
N GLY A 4 -10.85 -13.85 11.93
CA GLY A 4 -11.00 -12.66 12.77
C GLY A 4 -10.07 -11.51 12.39
N GLY A 5 -8.86 -11.81 11.90
CA GLY A 5 -7.92 -10.81 11.42
C GLY A 5 -8.42 -10.10 10.15
N LEU A 6 -8.87 -10.88 9.18
CA LEU A 6 -9.36 -10.36 7.90
C LEU A 6 -10.69 -9.63 8.08
N GLU A 7 -11.59 -10.14 8.93
CA GLU A 7 -12.82 -9.45 9.30
C GLU A 7 -12.53 -8.08 9.88
N ARG A 8 -11.67 -8.02 10.92
CA ARG A 8 -11.32 -6.77 11.59
C ARG A 8 -10.63 -5.79 10.64
N TYR A 9 -9.82 -6.27 9.70
CA TYR A 9 -9.20 -5.45 8.68
C TYR A 9 -10.26 -4.76 7.81
N PHE A 10 -11.21 -5.51 7.25
CA PHE A 10 -12.26 -4.95 6.40
C PHE A 10 -13.26 -4.09 7.15
N GLN A 11 -13.56 -4.37 8.41
CA GLN A 11 -14.40 -3.50 9.25
C GLN A 11 -13.83 -2.08 9.41
N ASN A 12 -12.53 -1.90 9.25
CA ASN A 12 -11.89 -0.59 9.30
C ASN A 12 -11.76 0.10 7.93
N VAL A 13 -12.26 -0.48 6.86
CA VAL A 13 -12.30 0.13 5.51
C VAL A 13 -13.54 1.00 5.41
N ASP A 14 -13.35 2.28 5.07
CA ASP A 14 -14.48 3.20 4.87
C ASP A 14 -15.28 2.75 3.63
N GLY A 15 -16.60 2.68 3.77
CA GLY A 15 -17.50 2.16 2.74
C GLY A 15 -17.87 0.68 2.91
N VAL A 16 -17.19 -0.08 3.77
CA VAL A 16 -17.66 -1.41 4.20
C VAL A 16 -18.78 -1.21 5.22
N THR A 17 -19.94 -1.82 4.95
CA THR A 17 -21.15 -1.65 5.76
C THR A 17 -21.46 -2.86 6.64
N ASP A 18 -20.97 -4.04 6.27
CA ASP A 18 -21.14 -5.28 7.06
C ASP A 18 -20.07 -6.30 6.71
N THR A 19 -19.70 -7.12 7.67
CA THR A 19 -18.83 -8.28 7.50
C THR A 19 -19.44 -9.50 8.19
N THR A 20 -19.23 -10.67 7.63
CA THR A 20 -19.63 -11.94 8.25
C THR A 20 -18.55 -12.97 8.00
N VAL A 21 -18.01 -13.59 9.03
CA VAL A 21 -17.11 -14.74 8.89
C VAL A 21 -17.88 -16.04 8.70
N GLY A 22 -17.33 -16.94 7.90
CA GLY A 22 -18.02 -18.20 7.60
C GLY A 22 -17.19 -19.16 6.77
N TYR A 23 -17.88 -20.11 6.19
CA TYR A 23 -17.34 -21.23 5.43
C TYR A 23 -17.93 -21.22 4.02
N ALA A 24 -17.09 -20.96 3.02
CA ALA A 24 -17.52 -20.97 1.62
C ALA A 24 -17.04 -22.21 0.90
N GLN A 25 -17.67 -22.51 -0.25
CA GLN A 25 -17.28 -23.61 -1.15
C GLN A 25 -17.36 -25.00 -0.53
N SER A 26 -18.18 -25.16 0.50
CA SER A 26 -18.33 -26.42 1.24
C SER A 26 -19.04 -27.48 0.39
N LYS A 27 -18.61 -28.75 0.56
CA LYS A 27 -19.32 -29.95 0.05
C LYS A 27 -20.38 -30.45 1.03
N VAL A 28 -20.35 -29.97 2.25
CA VAL A 28 -21.28 -30.33 3.33
C VAL A 28 -22.17 -29.11 3.62
N GLU A 29 -23.46 -29.34 3.76
CA GLU A 29 -24.41 -28.31 4.15
C GLU A 29 -24.23 -27.94 5.62
N SER A 30 -24.20 -26.63 5.94
CA SER A 30 -24.05 -26.07 7.28
C SER A 30 -22.94 -26.75 8.10
N PRO A 31 -21.67 -26.73 7.62
CA PRO A 31 -20.58 -27.40 8.31
C PRO A 31 -20.27 -26.74 9.65
N SER A 32 -19.91 -27.52 10.67
CA SER A 32 -19.36 -26.98 11.91
C SER A 32 -17.88 -26.67 11.79
N TYR A 33 -17.37 -25.83 12.70
CA TYR A 33 -15.93 -25.50 12.77
C TYR A 33 -15.06 -26.76 12.89
N GLU A 34 -15.44 -27.73 13.72
CA GLU A 34 -14.68 -28.98 13.88
C GLU A 34 -14.62 -29.78 12.57
N GLN A 35 -15.71 -29.82 11.80
CA GLN A 35 -15.73 -30.48 10.51
C GLN A 35 -14.84 -29.78 9.47
N VAL A 36 -14.81 -28.44 9.49
CA VAL A 36 -13.93 -27.63 8.63
C VAL A 36 -12.47 -27.89 9.00
N CYS A 37 -12.11 -27.84 10.28
CA CYS A 37 -10.77 -28.12 10.78
C CYS A 37 -10.32 -29.57 10.50
N ALA A 38 -11.23 -30.53 10.53
CA ALA A 38 -10.95 -31.91 10.17
C ALA A 38 -10.73 -32.13 8.66
N GLY A 39 -10.96 -31.09 7.81
CA GLY A 39 -10.75 -31.13 6.36
C GLY A 39 -11.79 -31.95 5.60
N VAL A 40 -12.88 -32.41 6.24
CA VAL A 40 -13.90 -33.30 5.61
C VAL A 40 -14.91 -32.54 4.75
N THR A 41 -14.96 -31.21 4.84
CA THR A 41 -15.97 -30.36 4.20
C THR A 41 -15.50 -29.74 2.87
N ASP A 42 -14.19 -29.70 2.64
CA ASP A 42 -13.55 -28.90 1.58
C ASP A 42 -13.92 -27.40 1.63
N ALA A 43 -14.44 -26.92 2.75
CA ALA A 43 -14.79 -25.52 2.94
C ALA A 43 -13.53 -24.64 3.05
N ALA A 44 -13.64 -23.38 2.62
CA ALA A 44 -12.65 -22.34 2.90
C ALA A 44 -13.16 -21.43 4.02
N GLU A 45 -12.31 -21.09 4.97
CA GLU A 45 -12.55 -19.99 5.89
C GLU A 45 -12.65 -18.70 5.08
N THR A 46 -13.75 -17.97 5.19
CA THR A 46 -14.10 -16.88 4.29
C THR A 46 -14.73 -15.72 5.06
N VAL A 47 -14.39 -14.51 4.69
CA VAL A 47 -15.08 -13.29 5.14
C VAL A 47 -15.96 -12.79 4.00
N LYS A 48 -17.27 -12.70 4.25
CA LYS A 48 -18.21 -11.98 3.40
C LYS A 48 -18.11 -10.51 3.72
N VAL A 49 -17.92 -9.67 2.71
CA VAL A 49 -17.83 -8.21 2.84
C VAL A 49 -18.97 -7.58 2.07
N VAL A 50 -19.78 -6.77 2.76
CA VAL A 50 -20.83 -5.92 2.14
C VAL A 50 -20.34 -4.48 2.15
N PHE A 51 -20.40 -3.82 1.02
CA PHE A 51 -19.86 -2.48 0.86
C PHE A 51 -20.74 -1.57 0.01
N ASP A 52 -20.62 -0.27 0.20
CA ASP A 52 -21.24 0.77 -0.62
C ASP A 52 -20.31 1.13 -1.79
N PRO A 53 -20.67 0.79 -3.04
CA PRO A 53 -19.83 1.04 -4.21
C PRO A 53 -19.66 2.55 -4.52
N ALA A 54 -20.45 3.43 -3.91
CA ALA A 54 -20.26 4.87 -4.01
C ALA A 54 -19.11 5.38 -3.11
N GLN A 55 -18.71 4.61 -2.09
CA GLN A 55 -17.66 4.99 -1.14
C GLN A 55 -16.35 4.21 -1.34
N VAL A 56 -16.44 2.94 -1.72
CA VAL A 56 -15.25 2.10 -1.97
C VAL A 56 -15.49 1.20 -3.17
N THR A 57 -14.48 1.06 -4.03
CA THR A 57 -14.57 0.21 -5.22
C THR A 57 -14.24 -1.24 -4.89
N LEU A 58 -14.75 -2.19 -5.69
CA LEU A 58 -14.34 -3.58 -5.60
C LEU A 58 -12.82 -3.73 -5.85
N ARG A 59 -12.25 -2.90 -6.74
CA ARG A 59 -10.82 -2.88 -7.01
C ARG A 59 -10.03 -2.52 -5.75
N THR A 60 -10.42 -1.46 -5.05
CA THR A 60 -9.79 -1.06 -3.78
C THR A 60 -9.81 -2.22 -2.77
N LEU A 61 -10.96 -2.87 -2.56
CA LEU A 61 -11.09 -4.00 -1.63
C LEU A 61 -10.20 -5.18 -2.04
N THR A 62 -10.14 -5.48 -3.35
CA THR A 62 -9.30 -6.55 -3.90
C THR A 62 -7.81 -6.29 -3.64
N LEU A 63 -7.36 -5.07 -3.92
CA LEU A 63 -5.96 -4.69 -3.72
C LEU A 63 -5.57 -4.70 -2.24
N LEU A 64 -6.43 -4.17 -1.36
CA LEU A 64 -6.24 -4.24 0.09
C LEU A 64 -6.16 -5.68 0.59
N PHE A 65 -6.99 -6.59 0.06
CA PHE A 65 -6.92 -8.02 0.37
C PHE A 65 -5.56 -8.62 -0.01
N LEU A 66 -5.10 -8.37 -1.24
CA LEU A 66 -3.82 -8.91 -1.73
C LEU A 66 -2.60 -8.40 -0.96
N GLU A 67 -2.71 -7.26 -0.27
CA GLU A 67 -1.62 -6.71 0.55
C GLU A 67 -1.49 -7.35 1.94
N VAL A 68 -2.53 -8.04 2.42
CA VAL A 68 -2.54 -8.59 3.79
C VAL A 68 -2.52 -10.12 3.84
N ILE A 69 -2.47 -10.77 2.67
CA ILE A 69 -2.33 -12.22 2.55
C ILE A 69 -1.01 -12.56 1.84
N ASP A 70 -0.60 -13.84 1.92
CA ASP A 70 0.41 -14.39 1.02
C ASP A 70 -0.28 -14.99 -0.22
N PRO A 71 -0.25 -14.31 -1.37
CA PRO A 71 -0.95 -14.74 -2.57
C PRO A 71 -0.29 -15.93 -3.28
N PHE A 72 0.90 -16.35 -2.84
CA PHE A 72 1.68 -17.45 -3.47
C PHE A 72 1.65 -18.73 -2.65
N SER A 73 1.20 -18.68 -1.40
CA SER A 73 1.10 -19.88 -0.56
C SER A 73 -0.10 -20.74 -0.94
N VAL A 74 0.12 -22.06 -0.97
CA VAL A 74 -0.92 -23.05 -1.26
C VAL A 74 -1.46 -23.62 0.05
N ASP A 75 -2.78 -23.57 0.23
CA ASP A 75 -3.47 -24.11 1.40
C ASP A 75 -2.86 -23.65 2.75
N ARG A 76 -2.36 -22.43 2.79
CA ARG A 76 -1.68 -21.88 3.97
C ARG A 76 -1.76 -20.35 4.00
N GLN A 77 -1.88 -19.76 5.22
CA GLN A 77 -1.65 -18.35 5.49
C GLN A 77 -0.92 -18.19 6.82
N GLY A 78 0.29 -17.62 6.78
CA GLY A 78 1.16 -17.52 7.96
C GLY A 78 1.44 -18.90 8.58
N GLU A 79 1.14 -19.06 9.86
CA GLU A 79 1.31 -20.31 10.59
C GLU A 79 0.12 -21.29 10.37
N ASP A 80 -1.03 -20.81 9.89
CA ASP A 80 -2.21 -21.62 9.66
C ASP A 80 -2.04 -22.42 8.36
N SER A 81 -2.09 -23.77 8.45
CA SER A 81 -1.93 -24.70 7.34
C SER A 81 -3.10 -25.69 7.26
N GLY A 82 -3.59 -25.88 6.05
CA GLY A 82 -4.73 -26.76 5.76
C GLY A 82 -5.58 -26.19 4.63
N ARG A 83 -6.35 -27.07 3.97
CA ARG A 83 -7.16 -26.72 2.81
C ARG A 83 -8.19 -25.60 3.08
N GLN A 84 -8.65 -25.48 4.34
CA GLN A 84 -9.54 -24.40 4.78
C GLN A 84 -8.88 -23.01 4.70
N TYR A 85 -7.55 -22.92 4.68
CA TYR A 85 -6.78 -21.67 4.60
C TYR A 85 -6.30 -21.35 3.18
N ARG A 86 -6.84 -22.07 2.16
CA ARG A 86 -6.57 -21.69 0.77
C ARG A 86 -7.10 -20.31 0.48
N THR A 87 -6.32 -19.53 -0.22
CA THR A 87 -6.70 -18.17 -0.58
C THR A 87 -7.62 -18.18 -1.80
N GLY A 88 -8.70 -17.39 -1.73
CA GLY A 88 -9.62 -17.25 -2.85
C GLY A 88 -10.45 -15.97 -2.77
N MET A 89 -10.91 -15.53 -3.93
CA MET A 89 -11.90 -14.48 -4.13
C MET A 89 -13.10 -15.09 -4.80
N PHE A 90 -14.20 -15.22 -4.04
CA PHE A 90 -15.42 -15.87 -4.50
C PHE A 90 -16.45 -14.82 -4.89
N PHE A 91 -16.80 -14.79 -6.18
CA PHE A 91 -17.70 -13.76 -6.71
C PHE A 91 -19.16 -14.23 -6.76
N THR A 92 -20.08 -13.30 -6.55
CA THR A 92 -21.53 -13.50 -6.67
C THR A 92 -22.09 -12.98 -8.00
N ASP A 93 -21.32 -12.14 -8.70
CA ASP A 93 -21.64 -11.57 -10.00
C ASP A 93 -20.44 -11.74 -10.95
N ALA A 94 -20.68 -12.21 -12.17
CA ALA A 94 -19.64 -12.47 -13.15
C ALA A 94 -18.79 -11.22 -13.51
N THR A 95 -19.34 -10.01 -13.36
CA THR A 95 -18.59 -8.76 -13.59
C THR A 95 -17.45 -8.56 -12.59
N GLN A 96 -17.55 -9.14 -11.40
CA GLN A 96 -16.49 -9.05 -10.35
C GLN A 96 -15.25 -9.85 -10.75
N GLN A 97 -15.41 -10.92 -11.54
CA GLN A 97 -14.31 -11.79 -11.93
C GLN A 97 -13.19 -11.04 -12.66
N SER A 98 -13.53 -10.14 -13.57
CA SER A 98 -12.56 -9.35 -14.33
C SER A 98 -11.71 -8.44 -13.44
N VAL A 99 -12.30 -7.89 -12.38
CA VAL A 99 -11.57 -7.04 -11.39
C VAL A 99 -10.54 -7.89 -10.64
N TYR A 100 -10.92 -9.08 -10.19
CA TYR A 100 -10.03 -9.99 -9.48
C TYR A 100 -8.86 -10.48 -10.36
N ILE A 101 -9.16 -10.86 -11.60
CA ILE A 101 -8.14 -11.30 -12.55
C ILE A 101 -7.16 -10.17 -12.86
N ALA A 102 -7.65 -8.95 -13.15
CA ALA A 102 -6.79 -7.81 -13.43
C ALA A 102 -5.83 -7.47 -12.26
N ALA A 103 -6.30 -7.58 -11.02
CA ALA A 103 -5.43 -7.38 -9.85
C ALA A 103 -4.36 -8.47 -9.73
N LEU A 104 -4.67 -9.72 -10.03
CA LEU A 104 -3.69 -10.82 -10.04
C LEU A 104 -2.69 -10.70 -11.19
N GLU A 105 -3.09 -10.20 -12.35
CA GLU A 105 -2.18 -9.89 -13.46
C GLU A 105 -1.17 -8.81 -13.07
N GLN A 106 -1.63 -7.71 -12.45
CA GLN A 106 -0.74 -6.68 -11.91
C GLN A 106 0.25 -7.23 -10.85
N LEU A 107 -0.19 -8.19 -10.04
CA LEU A 107 0.69 -8.85 -9.05
C LEU A 107 1.80 -9.64 -9.75
N VAL A 108 1.47 -10.40 -10.82
CA VAL A 108 2.44 -11.18 -11.61
C VAL A 108 3.46 -10.29 -12.30
N ASP A 109 3.05 -9.12 -12.81
CA ASP A 109 3.96 -8.15 -13.42
C ASP A 109 5.01 -7.63 -12.43
N ARG A 110 4.64 -7.52 -11.15
CA ARG A 110 5.54 -7.07 -10.07
C ARG A 110 6.41 -8.19 -9.50
N GLN A 111 5.85 -9.35 -9.39
CA GLN A 111 6.53 -10.53 -8.86
C GLN A 111 6.24 -11.71 -9.80
N PRO A 112 7.21 -12.10 -10.65
CA PRO A 112 7.01 -13.14 -11.66
C PRO A 112 6.90 -14.54 -11.02
N ALA A 113 5.81 -14.78 -10.30
CA ALA A 113 5.45 -16.04 -9.69
C ALA A 113 3.95 -16.26 -9.94
N ARG A 114 3.53 -17.52 -10.03
CA ARG A 114 2.11 -17.83 -10.22
C ARG A 114 1.36 -17.71 -8.90
N PRO A 115 0.39 -16.79 -8.76
CA PRO A 115 -0.45 -16.72 -7.57
C PRO A 115 -1.24 -18.02 -7.37
N ALA A 116 -1.38 -18.41 -6.10
CA ALA A 116 -2.22 -19.55 -5.69
C ALA A 116 -3.66 -19.14 -5.35
N VAL A 117 -4.01 -17.88 -5.59
CA VAL A 117 -5.32 -17.32 -5.30
C VAL A 117 -6.36 -17.86 -6.26
N LEU A 118 -7.42 -18.47 -5.74
CA LEU A 118 -8.55 -18.95 -6.52
C LEU A 118 -9.49 -17.79 -6.88
N VAL A 119 -9.99 -17.76 -8.11
CA VAL A 119 -11.05 -16.85 -8.55
C VAL A 119 -12.18 -17.70 -9.10
N GLU A 120 -13.24 -17.88 -8.30
CA GLU A 120 -14.32 -18.81 -8.59
C GLU A 120 -15.69 -18.19 -8.26
N PRO A 121 -16.78 -18.64 -8.92
CA PRO A 121 -18.14 -18.31 -8.48
C PRO A 121 -18.36 -18.80 -7.04
N LEU A 122 -19.04 -18.00 -6.23
CA LEU A 122 -19.49 -18.45 -4.91
C LEU A 122 -20.58 -19.50 -5.07
N ARG A 123 -20.32 -20.73 -4.61
CA ARG A 123 -21.31 -21.84 -4.65
C ARG A 123 -22.24 -21.83 -3.45
N ASN A 124 -21.69 -21.61 -2.27
CA ASN A 124 -22.40 -21.51 -0.99
C ASN A 124 -21.56 -20.76 0.04
N PHE A 125 -22.25 -20.24 1.05
CA PHE A 125 -21.63 -19.60 2.20
C PHE A 125 -22.49 -19.88 3.44
N TYR A 126 -21.88 -20.39 4.49
CA TYR A 126 -22.50 -20.66 5.77
C TYR A 126 -21.82 -19.81 6.84
N PRO A 127 -22.56 -18.93 7.56
CA PRO A 127 -21.98 -18.17 8.66
C PRO A 127 -21.35 -19.10 9.70
N ALA A 128 -20.17 -18.73 10.19
CA ALA A 128 -19.53 -19.41 11.30
C ALA A 128 -20.28 -19.13 12.60
N GLU A 129 -19.97 -19.88 13.63
CA GLU A 129 -20.57 -19.80 14.95
C GLU A 129 -20.42 -18.39 15.56
N ALA A 130 -21.38 -17.96 16.38
CA ALA A 130 -21.47 -16.59 16.89
C ALA A 130 -20.20 -16.09 17.60
N HIS A 131 -19.46 -16.99 18.27
CA HIS A 131 -18.22 -16.63 18.96
C HIS A 131 -17.02 -16.38 18.02
N HIS A 132 -17.16 -16.67 16.72
CA HIS A 132 -16.18 -16.35 15.71
C HIS A 132 -16.42 -15.00 15.04
N GLN A 133 -17.66 -14.49 15.09
CA GLN A 133 -18.00 -13.17 14.61
C GLN A 133 -17.37 -12.10 15.53
N ASP A 134 -16.85 -11.03 14.97
CA ASP A 134 -16.25 -9.92 15.72
C ASP A 134 -15.14 -10.35 16.71
N TYR A 135 -14.43 -11.44 16.38
CA TYR A 135 -13.50 -12.08 17.32
C TYR A 135 -12.47 -11.12 17.91
N LEU A 136 -11.84 -10.26 17.11
CA LEU A 136 -10.84 -9.30 17.58
C LEU A 136 -11.45 -8.07 18.27
N ILE A 137 -12.75 -7.82 18.11
CA ILE A 137 -13.46 -6.81 18.91
C ILE A 137 -13.66 -7.36 20.33
N ALA A 138 -14.12 -8.61 20.45
CA ALA A 138 -14.32 -9.29 21.74
C ALA A 138 -12.99 -9.65 22.42
N ASN A 139 -11.93 -9.91 21.66
CA ASN A 139 -10.62 -10.36 22.15
C ASN A 139 -9.48 -9.51 21.52
N PRO A 140 -9.24 -8.27 21.99
CA PRO A 140 -8.25 -7.36 21.37
C PRO A 140 -6.80 -7.87 21.38
N GLY A 141 -6.47 -8.81 22.27
CA GLY A 141 -5.16 -9.50 22.35
C GLY A 141 -5.16 -10.88 21.68
N GLY A 142 -6.21 -11.23 20.96
CA GLY A 142 -6.33 -12.51 20.26
C GLY A 142 -5.28 -12.68 19.14
N PHE A 143 -5.01 -13.94 18.80
CA PHE A 143 -4.09 -14.24 17.70
C PHE A 143 -4.61 -13.68 16.37
N CYS A 144 -3.75 -12.99 15.64
CA CYS A 144 -4.02 -12.43 14.33
C CYS A 144 -2.77 -12.58 13.46
N HIS A 145 -2.91 -13.16 12.26
CA HIS A 145 -1.82 -13.25 11.28
C HIS A 145 -1.61 -11.92 10.52
N ILE A 146 -2.65 -11.05 10.46
CA ILE A 146 -2.53 -9.71 9.91
C ILE A 146 -1.90 -8.80 10.96
N PRO A 147 -0.80 -8.08 10.66
CA PRO A 147 -0.19 -7.17 11.59
C PRO A 147 -1.18 -6.10 12.08
N LEU A 148 -1.27 -5.87 13.39
CA LEU A 148 -2.16 -4.85 13.96
C LEU A 148 -1.91 -3.45 13.35
N ALA A 149 -0.66 -3.16 12.98
CA ALA A 149 -0.32 -1.93 12.26
C ALA A 149 -1.01 -1.82 10.89
N ALA A 150 -1.19 -2.94 10.16
CA ALA A 150 -1.93 -2.93 8.90
C ALA A 150 -3.41 -2.61 9.14
N ILE A 151 -4.02 -3.21 10.17
CA ILE A 151 -5.41 -2.92 10.56
C ILE A 151 -5.57 -1.44 10.96
N ALA A 152 -4.65 -0.90 11.75
CA ALA A 152 -4.70 0.50 12.21
C ALA A 152 -4.51 1.51 11.05
N ASN A 153 -3.75 1.15 10.02
CA ASN A 153 -3.41 2.03 8.91
C ASN A 153 -4.28 1.83 7.66
N VAL A 154 -5.26 0.91 7.67
CA VAL A 154 -6.03 0.55 6.47
C VAL A 154 -6.76 1.74 5.84
N LYS A 155 -7.32 2.65 6.63
CA LYS A 155 -7.99 3.86 6.11
C LYS A 155 -7.07 4.75 5.29
N ARG A 156 -5.84 4.96 5.77
CA ARG A 156 -4.82 5.67 5.00
C ARG A 156 -4.43 4.88 3.75
N ARG A 157 -4.22 3.56 3.88
CA ARG A 157 -3.87 2.69 2.76
C ARG A 157 -4.95 2.66 1.69
N GLN A 158 -6.22 2.57 2.09
CA GLN A 158 -7.38 2.64 1.20
C GLN A 158 -7.36 3.87 0.28
N LYS A 159 -7.00 5.04 0.83
CA LYS A 159 -6.93 6.31 0.09
C LYS A 159 -5.96 6.25 -1.10
N TYR A 160 -4.90 5.44 -1.01
CA TYR A 160 -3.81 5.44 -1.97
C TYR A 160 -3.55 4.09 -2.65
N VAL A 161 -4.17 2.99 -2.22
CA VAL A 161 -3.84 1.64 -2.68
C VAL A 161 -3.91 1.51 -4.20
N GLU A 162 -4.93 2.04 -4.85
CA GLU A 162 -5.05 1.97 -6.31
C GLU A 162 -3.90 2.71 -7.01
N LYS A 163 -3.57 3.93 -6.58
CA LYS A 163 -2.43 4.68 -7.12
C LYS A 163 -1.10 3.99 -6.90
N ILE A 164 -0.91 3.37 -5.73
CA ILE A 164 0.29 2.60 -5.43
C ILE A 164 0.40 1.37 -6.34
N TRP A 165 -0.71 0.72 -6.61
CA TRP A 165 -0.74 -0.42 -7.53
C TRP A 165 -0.60 -0.01 -9.01
N ASP A 166 -0.86 1.24 -9.36
CA ASP A 166 -0.66 1.79 -10.71
C ASP A 166 0.77 2.34 -10.94
N LEU A 167 1.64 2.35 -9.92
CA LEU A 167 3.04 2.74 -10.05
C LEU A 167 3.81 1.81 -10.98
N THR A 168 4.80 2.35 -11.70
CA THR A 168 5.78 1.54 -12.44
C THR A 168 6.57 0.64 -11.47
N LEU A 169 7.23 -0.39 -11.99
CA LEU A 169 8.04 -1.28 -11.16
C LEU A 169 9.14 -0.53 -10.40
N GLU A 170 9.79 0.44 -11.03
CA GLU A 170 10.82 1.25 -10.39
C GLU A 170 10.24 2.16 -9.30
N GLN A 171 9.16 2.87 -9.60
CA GLN A 171 8.45 3.70 -8.61
C GLN A 171 7.99 2.87 -7.41
N PHE A 172 7.42 1.68 -7.65
CA PHE A 172 7.02 0.78 -6.58
C PHE A 172 8.20 0.30 -5.74
N ALA A 173 9.29 -0.14 -6.39
CA ALA A 173 10.49 -0.60 -5.68
C ALA A 173 11.09 0.52 -4.81
N VAL A 174 11.15 1.74 -5.32
CA VAL A 174 11.65 2.90 -4.58
C VAL A 174 10.70 3.26 -3.43
N THR A 175 9.43 3.50 -3.73
CA THR A 175 8.49 4.07 -2.75
C THR A 175 8.03 3.07 -1.69
N GLN A 176 7.83 1.79 -2.06
CA GLN A 176 7.25 0.76 -1.17
C GLN A 176 8.31 -0.19 -0.59
N CYS A 177 9.41 -0.44 -1.30
CA CYS A 177 10.47 -1.34 -0.85
C CYS A 177 11.75 -0.59 -0.42
N ALA A 178 11.73 0.74 -0.42
CA ALA A 178 12.86 1.61 -0.08
C ALA A 178 14.13 1.25 -0.88
N ALA A 179 13.97 0.92 -2.15
CA ALA A 179 15.07 0.79 -3.10
C ALA A 179 15.62 2.18 -3.46
N THR A 180 16.77 2.19 -4.12
CA THR A 180 17.38 3.41 -4.66
C THR A 180 17.54 3.24 -6.17
N GLU A 181 17.06 4.20 -6.93
CA GLU A 181 17.26 4.26 -8.38
C GLU A 181 18.73 4.51 -8.75
N ARG A 182 19.09 4.36 -10.01
CA ARG A 182 20.47 4.53 -10.46
C ARG A 182 20.90 6.01 -10.46
N PRO A 183 22.11 6.34 -9.96
CA PRO A 183 22.64 7.69 -10.01
C PRO A 183 22.89 8.14 -11.46
N PHE A 184 22.71 9.42 -11.74
CA PHE A 184 22.99 10.08 -13.04
C PHE A 184 22.14 9.57 -14.24
N VAL A 185 21.17 8.68 -14.00
CA VAL A 185 20.33 8.06 -15.04
C VAL A 185 18.86 8.10 -14.61
N ASN A 186 18.47 9.10 -13.83
CA ASN A 186 17.11 9.30 -13.36
C ASN A 186 16.51 10.60 -13.91
N ALA A 187 15.21 10.77 -13.75
CA ALA A 187 14.47 11.81 -14.46
C ALA A 187 14.80 13.24 -14.03
N TYR A 188 15.23 13.45 -12.76
CA TYR A 188 15.27 14.80 -12.20
C TYR A 188 16.63 15.21 -11.62
N ASP A 189 17.70 14.43 -11.80
CA ASP A 189 19.05 14.85 -11.39
C ASP A 189 19.41 16.18 -12.07
N GLU A 190 19.29 16.25 -13.40
CA GLU A 190 19.61 17.43 -14.21
C GLU A 190 18.40 18.35 -14.50
N GLU A 191 17.23 18.13 -13.87
CA GLU A 191 16.04 18.95 -14.07
C GLU A 191 16.08 20.21 -13.20
N PHE A 192 16.27 21.39 -13.77
CA PHE A 192 16.34 22.69 -13.08
C PHE A 192 15.31 23.72 -13.58
N GLU A 193 14.32 23.30 -14.38
CA GLU A 193 13.22 24.17 -14.76
C GLU A 193 12.45 24.65 -13.51
N PRO A 194 11.97 25.92 -13.50
CA PRO A 194 11.12 26.39 -12.40
C PRO A 194 9.86 25.55 -12.23
N GLY A 195 9.60 25.10 -11.01
CA GLY A 195 8.44 24.25 -10.67
C GLY A 195 8.53 23.66 -9.30
N ILE A 196 7.65 22.71 -9.03
CA ILE A 196 7.59 21.94 -7.79
C ILE A 196 7.74 20.44 -8.04
N TYR A 197 8.24 19.73 -7.05
CA TYR A 197 8.32 18.27 -7.01
C TYR A 197 7.29 17.77 -6.01
N VAL A 198 6.36 16.94 -6.48
CA VAL A 198 5.25 16.43 -5.68
C VAL A 198 5.40 14.93 -5.44
N ASP A 199 4.79 14.41 -4.37
CA ASP A 199 4.67 12.99 -4.09
C ASP A 199 4.02 12.27 -5.29
N VAL A 200 4.64 11.23 -5.80
CA VAL A 200 4.15 10.49 -6.98
C VAL A 200 2.80 9.81 -6.73
N VAL A 201 2.46 9.53 -5.47
CA VAL A 201 1.22 8.85 -5.07
C VAL A 201 0.11 9.85 -4.74
N SER A 202 0.36 10.78 -3.80
CA SER A 202 -0.67 11.73 -3.36
C SER A 202 -0.78 12.96 -4.27
N GLY A 203 0.32 13.38 -4.87
CA GLY A 203 0.45 14.67 -5.53
C GLY A 203 0.75 15.83 -4.57
N GLU A 204 1.06 15.55 -3.28
CA GLU A 204 1.38 16.57 -2.29
C GLU A 204 2.69 17.28 -2.65
N PRO A 205 2.73 18.63 -2.68
CA PRO A 205 3.95 19.40 -2.94
C PRO A 205 5.00 19.18 -1.86
N LEU A 206 6.20 18.73 -2.23
CA LEU A 206 7.27 18.38 -1.28
C LEU A 206 8.48 19.31 -1.38
N PHE A 207 8.93 19.63 -2.59
CA PHE A 207 10.12 20.44 -2.82
C PHE A 207 9.91 21.48 -3.93
N SER A 208 10.61 22.61 -3.82
CA SER A 208 10.65 23.65 -4.84
C SER A 208 11.97 23.58 -5.64
N SER A 209 11.91 23.89 -6.93
CA SER A 209 13.08 24.08 -7.77
C SER A 209 14.06 25.14 -7.24
N ARG A 210 13.58 26.12 -6.46
CA ARG A 210 14.46 27.13 -5.82
C ARG A 210 15.40 26.55 -4.78
N ASP A 211 14.96 25.51 -4.09
CA ASP A 211 15.74 24.85 -3.06
C ASP A 211 16.60 23.71 -3.63
N LYS A 212 16.43 23.40 -4.92
CA LYS A 212 17.26 22.43 -5.65
C LYS A 212 18.66 22.97 -5.92
N PHE A 213 19.66 22.10 -5.87
CA PHE A 213 21.03 22.43 -6.23
C PHE A 213 21.74 21.20 -6.79
N ASP A 214 22.77 21.44 -7.62
CA ASP A 214 23.65 20.37 -8.09
C ASP A 214 24.62 19.98 -6.96
N SER A 215 24.43 18.79 -6.42
CA SER A 215 25.29 18.21 -5.38
C SER A 215 26.35 17.26 -5.94
N GLY A 216 26.30 16.94 -7.24
CA GLY A 216 27.16 15.95 -7.89
C GLY A 216 26.91 14.50 -7.42
N CYS A 217 25.83 14.23 -6.66
CA CYS A 217 25.55 12.89 -6.14
C CYS A 217 24.86 11.97 -7.13
N GLY A 218 24.29 12.52 -8.20
CA GLY A 218 23.58 11.79 -9.26
C GLY A 218 22.09 11.56 -8.97
N TRP A 219 21.53 12.29 -8.02
CA TRP A 219 20.09 12.34 -7.69
C TRP A 219 19.67 13.78 -7.43
N PRO A 220 18.37 14.12 -7.60
CA PRO A 220 17.88 15.45 -7.27
C PRO A 220 18.13 15.75 -5.78
N ALA A 221 18.79 16.88 -5.52
CA ALA A 221 19.17 17.30 -4.18
C ALA A 221 18.54 18.66 -3.84
N PHE A 222 17.95 18.75 -2.64
CA PHE A 222 17.28 19.96 -2.16
C PHE A 222 17.86 20.39 -0.81
N SER A 223 17.91 21.70 -0.56
CA SER A 223 18.40 22.25 0.71
C SER A 223 17.36 22.19 1.83
N LYS A 224 16.08 22.12 1.47
CA LYS A 224 14.95 22.00 2.41
C LYS A 224 13.69 21.53 1.67
N PRO A 225 12.68 21.00 2.37
CA PRO A 225 11.32 20.81 1.84
C PRO A 225 10.58 22.17 1.73
N ILE A 226 9.41 22.17 1.07
CA ILE A 226 8.51 23.31 1.03
C ILE A 226 7.97 23.64 2.44
N ALA A 227 7.67 22.59 3.22
CA ALA A 227 7.28 22.70 4.62
C ALA A 227 7.76 21.46 5.38
N ASP A 228 8.29 21.62 6.59
CA ASP A 228 8.92 20.55 7.36
C ASP A 228 7.91 19.46 7.76
N GLU A 229 6.65 19.81 8.01
CA GLU A 229 5.58 18.87 8.39
C GLU A 229 5.17 17.87 7.30
N LEU A 230 5.58 18.10 6.06
CA LEU A 230 5.30 17.20 4.94
C LEU A 230 6.17 15.94 4.95
N LEU A 231 7.25 15.97 5.72
CA LEU A 231 8.24 14.90 5.76
C LEU A 231 8.37 14.31 7.17
N THR A 232 8.80 13.07 7.22
CA THR A 232 9.21 12.38 8.46
C THR A 232 10.58 11.77 8.27
N GLU A 233 11.39 11.79 9.34
CA GLU A 233 12.75 11.28 9.35
C GLU A 233 12.83 10.01 10.21
N HIS A 234 13.53 9.00 9.70
CA HIS A 234 13.67 7.69 10.34
C HIS A 234 15.12 7.22 10.30
N ALA A 235 15.63 6.66 11.39
CA ALA A 235 16.94 6.03 11.38
C ALA A 235 16.98 4.83 10.41
N ASP A 236 17.96 4.80 9.52
CA ASP A 236 18.18 3.71 8.57
C ASP A 236 19.52 3.02 8.81
N HIS A 237 19.46 1.81 9.35
CA HIS A 237 20.61 0.94 9.66
C HIS A 237 20.77 -0.22 8.67
N ARG A 238 20.10 -0.19 7.50
CA ARG A 238 20.11 -1.30 6.53
C ARG A 238 21.49 -1.56 5.91
N ILE A 239 22.38 -0.57 5.91
CA ILE A 239 23.77 -0.74 5.45
C ILE A 239 24.67 -0.85 6.68
N PRO A 240 25.31 -2.02 6.93
CA PRO A 240 26.20 -2.18 8.06
C PRO A 240 27.34 -1.15 8.07
N GLY A 241 27.53 -0.48 9.22
CA GLY A 241 28.56 0.54 9.40
C GLY A 241 28.30 1.89 8.74
N ARG A 242 27.09 2.13 8.23
CA ARG A 242 26.67 3.40 7.65
C ARG A 242 25.27 3.77 8.11
N ASP A 243 25.19 4.52 9.20
CA ASP A 243 23.92 5.08 9.67
C ASP A 243 23.49 6.23 8.75
N ARG A 244 22.21 6.23 8.37
CA ARG A 244 21.60 7.26 7.54
C ARG A 244 20.27 7.68 8.14
N ILE A 245 19.75 8.81 7.70
CA ILE A 245 18.40 9.27 8.03
C ILE A 245 17.55 9.15 6.77
N GLU A 246 16.61 8.19 6.79
CA GLU A 246 15.63 8.00 5.75
C GLU A 246 14.58 9.10 5.82
N VAL A 247 14.18 9.61 4.66
CA VAL A 247 13.11 10.60 4.52
C VAL A 247 11.89 9.93 3.87
N ARG A 248 10.73 10.09 4.51
CA ARG A 248 9.42 9.66 4.00
C ARG A 248 8.44 10.80 4.01
N THR A 249 7.40 10.72 3.19
CA THR A 249 6.28 11.66 3.27
C THR A 249 5.46 11.42 4.54
N ALA A 250 4.88 12.48 5.09
CA ALA A 250 4.08 12.38 6.32
C ALA A 250 2.74 11.65 6.09
N ASP A 251 2.05 11.91 4.97
CA ASP A 251 0.73 11.32 4.67
C ASP A 251 0.86 9.90 4.05
N THR A 252 1.50 9.77 2.90
CA THR A 252 1.57 8.47 2.21
C THR A 252 2.56 7.49 2.81
N GLN A 253 3.54 7.98 3.59
CA GLN A 253 4.64 7.22 4.18
C GLN A 253 5.52 6.51 3.14
N ILE A 254 5.55 7.03 1.89
CA ILE A 254 6.45 6.49 0.87
C ILE A 254 7.90 6.88 1.17
N HIS A 255 8.82 5.98 0.81
CA HIS A 255 10.25 6.30 0.84
C HIS A 255 10.59 7.31 -0.25
N LEU A 256 11.24 8.41 0.12
CA LEU A 256 11.73 9.42 -0.81
C LEU A 256 13.23 9.29 -1.06
N GLY A 257 14.02 9.10 -0.03
CA GLY A 257 15.47 9.10 -0.07
C GLY A 257 16.06 9.28 1.33
N HIS A 258 17.13 10.07 1.43
CA HIS A 258 17.84 10.31 2.69
C HIS A 258 18.25 11.78 2.81
N VAL A 259 18.38 12.25 4.05
CA VAL A 259 18.94 13.57 4.37
C VAL A 259 20.33 13.42 4.95
N PHE A 260 21.22 14.36 4.59
CA PHE A 260 22.62 14.44 5.00
C PHE A 260 22.95 15.85 5.48
N ASP A 261 24.00 15.99 6.29
CA ASP A 261 24.51 17.24 6.88
C ASP A 261 25.67 17.88 6.06
N ASP A 262 25.80 17.49 4.79
CA ASP A 262 26.83 17.95 3.87
C ASP A 262 26.29 18.88 2.78
N GLY A 263 25.16 19.52 3.01
CA GLY A 263 24.53 20.49 2.12
C GLY A 263 25.19 21.86 2.16
N PRO A 264 24.73 22.83 1.30
CA PRO A 264 25.27 24.16 1.23
C PRO A 264 25.07 24.93 2.56
N ALA A 265 26.16 25.36 3.20
CA ALA A 265 26.13 26.03 4.51
C ALA A 265 25.27 27.33 4.49
N ASN A 266 25.26 28.06 3.36
CA ASN A 266 24.45 29.25 3.18
C ASN A 266 22.96 28.98 2.93
N ARG A 267 22.56 27.70 2.84
CA ARG A 267 21.17 27.25 2.66
C ARG A 267 20.71 26.31 3.79
N GLY A 268 21.35 26.35 4.96
CA GLY A 268 20.99 25.56 6.13
C GLY A 268 21.81 24.30 6.36
N GLY A 269 22.73 23.94 5.46
CA GLY A 269 23.69 22.86 5.64
C GLY A 269 23.13 21.45 5.42
N LEU A 270 21.84 21.29 5.08
CA LEU A 270 21.24 20.00 4.81
C LEU A 270 21.18 19.70 3.30
N ARG A 271 21.25 18.41 2.95
CA ARG A 271 21.05 17.89 1.60
C ARG A 271 20.02 16.77 1.63
N TYR A 272 18.83 17.07 1.18
CA TYR A 272 17.77 16.11 0.91
C TYR A 272 18.03 15.46 -0.45
N CYS A 273 18.58 14.24 -0.47
CA CYS A 273 18.92 13.48 -1.65
C CYS A 273 17.78 12.50 -1.95
N MET A 274 16.95 12.84 -2.92
CA MET A 274 15.68 12.17 -3.18
C MET A 274 15.73 11.34 -4.46
N ASN A 275 14.97 10.25 -4.51
CA ASN A 275 14.78 9.47 -5.73
C ASN A 275 13.79 10.19 -6.65
N SER A 276 14.13 10.36 -7.94
CA SER A 276 13.22 10.87 -8.96
C SER A 276 11.96 10.01 -9.09
N ALA A 277 12.11 8.69 -8.95
CA ALA A 277 10.99 7.74 -9.03
C ALA A 277 9.94 7.93 -7.93
N ALA A 278 10.28 8.58 -6.81
CA ALA A 278 9.33 8.91 -5.74
C ALA A 278 8.61 10.25 -5.96
N LEU A 279 9.02 11.01 -6.98
CA LEU A 279 8.58 12.37 -7.26
C LEU A 279 7.89 12.46 -8.63
N ARG A 280 7.05 13.49 -8.78
CA ARG A 280 6.56 13.98 -10.06
C ARG A 280 6.87 15.48 -10.14
N PHE A 281 7.54 15.90 -11.19
CA PHE A 281 7.80 17.30 -11.44
C PHE A 281 6.58 17.98 -12.08
N VAL A 282 6.23 19.16 -11.58
CA VAL A 282 5.19 20.04 -12.13
C VAL A 282 5.84 21.36 -12.49
N PRO A 283 6.05 21.65 -13.80
CA PRO A 283 6.66 22.91 -14.21
C PRO A 283 5.75 24.09 -13.85
N ARG A 284 6.36 25.24 -13.55
CA ARG A 284 5.66 26.46 -13.14
C ARG A 284 4.52 26.84 -14.09
N SER A 285 4.73 26.65 -15.40
CA SER A 285 3.74 26.95 -16.43
C SER A 285 2.46 26.11 -16.36
N ARG A 286 2.49 24.97 -15.64
CA ARG A 286 1.35 24.07 -15.48
C ARG A 286 0.76 24.09 -14.07
N MET A 287 1.39 24.75 -13.11
CA MET A 287 0.99 24.70 -11.70
C MET A 287 -0.46 25.14 -11.49
N GLU A 288 -0.89 26.27 -12.08
CA GLU A 288 -2.30 26.72 -11.96
C GLU A 288 -3.28 25.71 -12.55
N ALA A 289 -2.99 25.20 -13.74
CA ALA A 289 -3.87 24.27 -14.45
C ALA A 289 -3.97 22.91 -13.75
N GLU A 290 -2.94 22.51 -12.99
CA GLU A 290 -2.91 21.27 -12.21
C GLU A 290 -3.34 21.45 -10.74
N GLY A 291 -3.82 22.66 -10.36
CA GLY A 291 -4.33 22.92 -9.01
C GLY A 291 -3.26 23.28 -7.97
N TYR A 292 -2.07 23.65 -8.41
CA TYR A 292 -0.95 24.05 -7.53
C TYR A 292 -0.71 25.57 -7.52
N GLY A 293 -1.71 26.39 -7.89
CA GLY A 293 -1.59 27.86 -7.94
C GLY A 293 -1.15 28.49 -6.60
N ASP A 294 -1.62 27.96 -5.48
CA ASP A 294 -1.27 28.43 -4.13
C ASP A 294 0.23 28.24 -3.80
N TRP A 295 0.95 27.41 -4.55
CA TRP A 295 2.37 27.12 -4.35
C TRP A 295 3.30 27.92 -5.28
N LEU A 296 2.75 28.81 -6.12
CA LEU A 296 3.56 29.68 -6.98
C LEU A 296 4.56 30.53 -6.18
N PRO A 297 4.22 31.11 -5.01
CA PRO A 297 5.19 31.85 -4.19
C PRO A 297 6.44 31.04 -3.81
N ALA A 298 6.29 29.72 -3.59
CA ALA A 298 7.43 28.86 -3.30
C ALA A 298 8.43 28.73 -4.47
N VAL A 299 7.97 28.95 -5.71
CA VAL A 299 8.81 28.92 -6.91
C VAL A 299 9.27 30.34 -7.27
N ASP A 300 8.40 31.33 -7.20
CA ASP A 300 8.68 32.71 -7.65
C ASP A 300 9.46 33.53 -6.62
N GLY A 301 9.35 33.20 -5.32
CA GLY A 301 10.16 33.84 -4.31
C GLY A 301 9.55 35.07 -3.65
N GLU A 302 8.25 35.10 -3.58
CA GLU A 302 7.49 36.14 -2.91
C GLU A 302 7.15 35.77 -1.47
#